data_a70f00b09e1dba830db39c08ba63534a
#
_entry.id   a70f00b09e1dba830db39c08ba63534a
#
_cell.length_a   1.000
_cell.length_b   1.000
_cell.length_c   1.000
_cell.angle_alpha   90.00
_cell.angle_beta   90.00
_cell.angle_gamma   90.00
#
_symmetry.space_group_name_H-M   'P 1'
#
loop_
_entity.id
_entity.type
_entity.pdbx_description
1 polymer ?
#
loop_
_entity_poly.entity_id
_entity_poly.type
_entity_poly.pdbx_seq_one_letter_code
_entity_poly.pdbx_strand_id
1 'polypeptide(L)'
;MSSFSVKNVNQIFGTGTAKVHVLHDVNFEAEPGTLSLIMGPSGSGKSTFLTIAGGLLTPTSGEVTVNGETYTDRTKKKRDALRLDSIGFVLQAYHLLPYLTVADQFKLVDKVKPNGNLSKAELDEVLETLGIEQLINKYPGELSGGQQQRVAIARALYPNPAIILADEPTAALDGSRVKVVGELLKSLAVKHHKAVVVVTHDARLIEAADHLYEMQDGYLTKK
;
A
#
# COMPACT_ATOMS: atom_id res chain seq x y z
N MET A 1 3.70 16.27 10.95
CA MET A 1 4.78 15.26 11.13
C MET A 1 4.49 14.14 10.15
N SER A 2 5.48 13.67 9.38
CA SER A 2 5.31 12.57 8.46
C SER A 2 4.93 11.30 9.23
N SER A 3 3.91 10.58 8.77
CA SER A 3 3.53 9.27 9.34
C SER A 3 4.48 8.15 8.88
N PHE A 4 5.27 8.42 7.84
CA PHE A 4 6.17 7.46 7.22
C PHE A 4 7.39 8.16 6.64
N SER A 5 8.57 7.61 6.90
CA SER A 5 9.82 8.08 6.28
C SER A 5 10.78 6.94 5.97
N VAL A 6 11.47 7.09 4.86
CA VAL A 6 12.57 6.23 4.38
C VAL A 6 13.80 7.12 4.26
N LYS A 7 14.92 6.74 4.90
CA LYS A 7 16.14 7.54 4.91
C LYS A 7 17.35 6.72 4.50
N ASN A 8 18.03 7.19 3.44
CA ASN A 8 19.25 6.61 2.90
C ASN A 8 19.19 5.09 2.68
N VAL A 9 18.01 4.62 2.20
CA VAL A 9 17.80 3.18 2.00
C VAL A 9 18.53 2.71 0.77
N ASN A 10 19.35 1.68 0.96
CA ASN A 10 20.03 0.93 -0.08
C ASN A 10 19.59 -0.52 -0.06
N GLN A 11 19.46 -1.13 -1.24
CA GLN A 11 19.16 -2.56 -1.36
C GLN A 11 20.07 -3.23 -2.38
N ILE A 12 20.81 -4.23 -1.91
CA ILE A 12 21.70 -5.06 -2.72
C ILE A 12 21.23 -6.50 -2.61
N PHE A 13 21.00 -7.15 -3.75
CA PHE A 13 20.73 -8.58 -3.83
C PHE A 13 21.94 -9.34 -4.34
N GLY A 14 22.01 -10.64 -4.02
CA GLY A 14 23.09 -11.52 -4.45
C GLY A 14 24.35 -11.41 -3.59
N THR A 15 25.34 -12.22 -3.93
CA THR A 15 26.64 -12.31 -3.23
C THR A 15 27.80 -12.35 -4.23
N GLY A 16 29.00 -11.97 -3.80
CA GLY A 16 30.19 -11.99 -4.64
C GLY A 16 30.04 -11.15 -5.92
N THR A 17 30.35 -11.73 -7.07
CA THR A 17 30.26 -11.08 -8.39
C THR A 17 28.84 -10.94 -8.94
N ALA A 18 27.86 -11.62 -8.34
CA ALA A 18 26.45 -11.56 -8.73
C ALA A 18 25.65 -10.51 -7.94
N LYS A 19 26.32 -9.56 -7.30
CA LYS A 19 25.67 -8.46 -6.58
C LYS A 19 24.97 -7.50 -7.55
N VAL A 20 23.70 -7.22 -7.27
CA VAL A 20 22.90 -6.24 -7.99
C VAL A 20 22.44 -5.18 -6.99
N HIS A 21 22.85 -3.93 -7.17
CA HIS A 21 22.39 -2.80 -6.36
C HIS A 21 21.09 -2.27 -6.99
N VAL A 22 19.98 -2.43 -6.28
CA VAL A 22 18.63 -2.17 -6.81
C VAL A 22 18.06 -0.85 -6.30
N LEU A 23 18.42 -0.41 -5.09
CA LEU A 23 18.02 0.90 -4.56
C LEU A 23 19.25 1.64 -4.06
N HIS A 24 19.34 2.92 -4.42
CA HIS A 24 20.49 3.76 -4.18
C HIS A 24 20.11 4.99 -3.35
N ASP A 25 20.50 5.01 -2.06
CA ASP A 25 20.30 6.11 -1.11
C ASP A 25 18.90 6.75 -1.17
N VAL A 26 17.89 5.88 -1.23
CA VAL A 26 16.49 6.30 -1.38
C VAL A 26 16.01 7.04 -0.14
N ASN A 27 15.49 8.27 -0.37
CA ASN A 27 14.86 9.11 0.64
C ASN A 27 13.43 9.41 0.22
N PHE A 28 12.47 9.22 1.15
CA PHE A 28 11.06 9.42 0.89
C PHE A 28 10.31 9.75 2.18
N GLU A 29 9.33 10.63 2.09
CA GLU A 29 8.42 10.94 3.19
C GLU A 29 6.98 10.98 2.69
N ALA A 30 6.06 10.44 3.50
CA ALA A 30 4.63 10.54 3.24
C ALA A 30 3.91 11.20 4.42
N GLU A 31 3.01 12.12 4.10
CA GLU A 31 2.22 12.88 5.05
C GLU A 31 0.80 12.32 5.14
N PRO A 32 0.16 12.34 6.34
CA PRO A 32 -1.23 11.99 6.48
C PRO A 32 -2.14 12.90 5.63
N GLY A 33 -3.17 12.33 5.04
CA GLY A 33 -4.12 13.06 4.19
C GLY A 33 -3.64 13.26 2.76
N THR A 34 -2.47 12.72 2.37
CA THR A 34 -1.92 12.90 1.03
C THR A 34 -1.80 11.60 0.25
N LEU A 35 -1.85 11.71 -1.07
CA LEU A 35 -1.53 10.66 -2.03
C LEU A 35 -0.21 10.97 -2.71
N SER A 36 0.78 10.12 -2.48
CA SER A 36 2.08 10.15 -3.14
C SER A 36 2.13 9.11 -4.26
N LEU A 37 2.50 9.53 -5.46
CA LEU A 37 2.65 8.67 -6.63
C LEU A 37 4.13 8.49 -6.95
N ILE A 38 4.59 7.25 -7.03
CA ILE A 38 5.95 6.89 -7.46
C ILE A 38 5.86 6.22 -8.80
N MET A 39 6.35 6.90 -9.82
CA MET A 39 6.36 6.43 -11.19
C MET A 39 7.73 5.92 -11.62
N GLY A 40 7.75 5.09 -12.64
CA GLY A 40 9.00 4.60 -13.24
C GLY A 40 8.79 3.36 -14.10
N PRO A 41 9.76 3.02 -14.97
CA PRO A 41 9.68 1.85 -15.83
C PRO A 41 9.69 0.53 -15.03
N SER A 42 9.35 -0.58 -15.70
CA SER A 42 9.52 -1.91 -15.09
C SER A 42 10.99 -2.15 -14.77
N GLY A 43 11.25 -2.75 -13.59
CA GLY A 43 12.61 -3.01 -13.12
C GLY A 43 13.32 -1.83 -12.45
N SER A 44 12.70 -0.63 -12.36
CA SER A 44 13.34 0.54 -11.73
C SER A 44 13.50 0.47 -10.20
N GLY A 45 12.98 -0.57 -9.53
CA GLY A 45 13.08 -0.75 -8.08
C GLY A 45 11.79 -0.46 -7.29
N LYS A 46 10.68 -0.04 -7.92
CA LYS A 46 9.42 0.34 -7.27
C LYS A 46 8.87 -0.72 -6.31
N SER A 47 8.73 -1.97 -6.77
CA SER A 47 8.20 -3.05 -5.92
C SER A 47 9.18 -3.42 -4.81
N THR A 48 10.51 -3.29 -5.03
CA THR A 48 11.52 -3.45 -3.99
C THR A 48 11.39 -2.35 -2.94
N PHE A 49 11.25 -1.10 -3.36
CA PHE A 49 10.97 0.01 -2.47
C PHE A 49 9.69 -0.25 -1.65
N LEU A 50 8.59 -0.64 -2.29
CA LEU A 50 7.32 -0.88 -1.62
C LEU A 50 7.41 -2.04 -0.59
N THR A 51 8.14 -3.11 -0.90
CA THR A 51 8.33 -4.23 0.03
C THR A 51 9.18 -3.85 1.24
N ILE A 52 10.18 -2.99 1.05
CA ILE A 52 10.97 -2.41 2.15
C ILE A 52 10.12 -1.43 2.96
N ALA A 53 9.44 -0.50 2.29
CA ALA A 53 8.51 0.44 2.89
C ALA A 53 7.46 -0.26 3.76
N GLY A 54 6.98 -1.39 3.29
CA GLY A 54 6.00 -2.22 3.98
C GLY A 54 6.55 -3.18 5.03
N GLY A 55 7.85 -3.17 5.32
CA GLY A 55 8.47 -4.04 6.33
C GLY A 55 8.49 -5.53 5.98
N LEU A 56 8.26 -5.88 4.71
CA LEU A 56 8.35 -7.26 4.20
C LEU A 56 9.79 -7.64 3.89
N LEU A 57 10.61 -6.68 3.50
CA LEU A 57 12.03 -6.83 3.21
C LEU A 57 12.84 -5.88 4.10
N THR A 58 13.92 -6.38 4.71
CA THR A 58 14.87 -5.53 5.42
C THR A 58 15.85 -4.94 4.40
N PRO A 59 16.06 -3.63 4.36
CA PRO A 59 17.05 -3.04 3.47
C PRO A 59 18.47 -3.45 3.85
N THR A 60 19.39 -3.37 2.92
CA THR A 60 20.82 -3.62 3.17
C THR A 60 21.40 -2.55 4.09
N SER A 61 20.95 -1.29 3.95
CA SER A 61 21.28 -0.15 4.85
C SER A 61 20.19 0.91 4.79
N GLY A 62 20.23 1.86 5.71
CA GLY A 62 19.25 2.93 5.85
C GLY A 62 18.14 2.59 6.83
N GLU A 63 17.23 3.52 7.01
CA GLU A 63 16.18 3.44 8.02
C GLU A 63 14.80 3.61 7.42
N VAL A 64 13.83 2.87 7.97
CA VAL A 64 12.41 3.08 7.69
C VAL A 64 11.68 3.29 9.02
N THR A 65 10.92 4.38 9.08
CA THR A 65 10.19 4.80 10.27
C THR A 65 8.70 4.92 9.96
N VAL A 66 7.86 4.37 10.81
CA VAL A 66 6.39 4.42 10.74
C VAL A 66 5.88 4.96 12.07
N ASN A 67 5.06 6.02 12.04
CA ASN A 67 4.52 6.67 13.23
C ASN A 67 5.58 7.01 14.29
N GLY A 68 6.78 7.42 13.86
CA GLY A 68 7.90 7.72 14.75
C GLY A 68 8.67 6.50 15.25
N GLU A 69 8.28 5.28 14.88
CA GLU A 69 8.98 4.06 15.23
C GLU A 69 9.82 3.51 14.09
N THR A 70 11.13 3.46 14.26
CA THR A 70 12.05 2.82 13.31
C THR A 70 11.91 1.30 13.43
N TYR A 71 11.70 0.61 12.31
CA TYR A 71 11.53 -0.85 12.30
C TYR A 71 12.70 -1.63 11.70
N THR A 72 13.63 -0.98 11.00
CA THR A 72 14.78 -1.64 10.35
C THR A 72 15.65 -2.41 11.33
N ASP A 73 15.82 -1.91 12.55
CA ASP A 73 16.63 -2.54 13.61
C ASP A 73 15.85 -3.52 14.49
N ARG A 74 14.55 -3.75 14.18
CA ARG A 74 13.71 -4.60 15.01
C ARG A 74 13.80 -6.06 14.60
N THR A 75 13.54 -6.96 15.57
CA THR A 75 13.35 -8.37 15.26
C THR A 75 12.19 -8.58 14.31
N LYS A 76 12.21 -9.65 13.53
CA LYS A 76 11.13 -9.99 12.58
C LYS A 76 9.75 -9.94 13.24
N LYS A 77 9.59 -10.51 14.44
CA LYS A 77 8.31 -10.49 15.18
C LYS A 77 7.81 -9.07 15.47
N LYS A 78 8.70 -8.17 15.87
CA LYS A 78 8.35 -6.76 16.14
C LYS A 78 8.00 -6.00 14.86
N ARG A 79 8.71 -6.26 13.76
CA ARG A 79 8.38 -5.68 12.46
C ARG A 79 7.03 -6.14 11.94
N ASP A 80 6.74 -7.45 12.05
CA ASP A 80 5.45 -8.01 11.62
C ASP A 80 4.29 -7.42 12.43
N ALA A 81 4.48 -7.21 13.74
CA ALA A 81 3.48 -6.56 14.58
C ALA A 81 3.24 -5.10 14.18
N LEU A 82 4.32 -4.31 13.97
CA LEU A 82 4.22 -2.90 13.54
C LEU A 82 3.59 -2.78 12.15
N ARG A 83 3.97 -3.66 11.22
CA ARG A 83 3.38 -3.71 9.88
C ARG A 83 1.88 -3.99 9.95
N LEU A 84 1.49 -4.99 10.73
CA LEU A 84 0.08 -5.37 10.90
C LEU A 84 -0.76 -4.24 11.51
N ASP A 85 -0.17 -3.46 12.39
CA ASP A 85 -0.82 -2.34 13.04
C ASP A 85 -0.92 -1.09 12.17
N SER A 86 0.13 -0.79 11.42
CA SER A 86 0.32 0.55 10.83
C SER A 86 0.27 0.58 9.31
N ILE A 87 0.31 -0.58 8.61
CA ILE A 87 0.44 -0.61 7.15
C ILE A 87 -0.64 -1.47 6.51
N GLY A 88 -1.40 -0.87 5.60
CA GLY A 88 -2.34 -1.55 4.71
C GLY A 88 -1.71 -1.78 3.34
N PHE A 89 -1.87 -2.99 2.77
CA PHE A 89 -1.39 -3.31 1.44
C PHE A 89 -2.52 -3.52 0.44
N VAL A 90 -2.42 -2.86 -0.71
CA VAL A 90 -3.19 -3.13 -1.91
C VAL A 90 -2.23 -3.66 -2.97
N LEU A 91 -2.27 -4.97 -3.23
CA LEU A 91 -1.38 -5.62 -4.17
C LEU A 91 -2.05 -5.83 -5.53
N GLN A 92 -1.26 -5.88 -6.59
CA GLN A 92 -1.73 -6.07 -7.96
C GLN A 92 -2.63 -7.30 -8.13
N ALA A 93 -2.32 -8.40 -7.47
CA ALA A 93 -3.10 -9.65 -7.53
C ALA A 93 -4.23 -9.74 -6.49
N TYR A 94 -4.59 -8.63 -5.82
CA TYR A 94 -5.61 -8.49 -4.77
C TYR A 94 -5.51 -9.48 -3.59
N HIS A 95 -5.10 -10.71 -3.81
CA HIS A 95 -4.92 -11.79 -2.80
C HIS A 95 -6.13 -11.96 -1.88
N LEU A 96 -7.33 -11.91 -2.45
CA LEU A 96 -8.54 -12.32 -1.74
C LEU A 96 -8.55 -13.84 -1.61
N LEU A 97 -8.88 -14.32 -0.42
CA LEU A 97 -8.98 -15.77 -0.18
C LEU A 97 -10.24 -16.31 -0.84
N PRO A 98 -10.14 -17.24 -1.80
CA PRO A 98 -11.27 -17.62 -2.66
C PRO A 98 -12.40 -18.32 -1.91
N TYR A 99 -12.10 -18.90 -0.75
CA TYR A 99 -13.04 -19.66 0.08
C TYR A 99 -13.71 -18.83 1.18
N LEU A 100 -13.40 -17.54 1.26
CA LEU A 100 -13.98 -16.62 2.22
C LEU A 100 -14.88 -15.62 1.50
N THR A 101 -16.07 -15.37 2.06
CA THR A 101 -16.90 -14.24 1.63
C THR A 101 -16.21 -12.91 1.89
N VAL A 102 -16.70 -11.83 1.32
CA VAL A 102 -16.19 -10.47 1.62
C VAL A 102 -16.23 -10.23 3.14
N ALA A 103 -17.34 -10.58 3.83
CA ALA A 103 -17.43 -10.46 5.29
C ALA A 103 -16.35 -11.27 6.01
N ASP A 104 -16.07 -12.48 5.55
CA ASP A 104 -15.12 -13.36 6.21
C ASP A 104 -13.66 -12.94 5.98
N GLN A 105 -13.37 -12.16 4.91
CA GLN A 105 -12.07 -11.50 4.73
C GLN A 105 -11.78 -10.55 5.89
N PHE A 106 -12.78 -9.78 6.35
CA PHE A 106 -12.64 -8.87 7.49
C PHE A 106 -12.54 -9.63 8.83
N LYS A 107 -13.38 -10.65 9.02
CA LYS A 107 -13.30 -11.53 10.22
C LYS A 107 -11.93 -12.21 10.35
N LEU A 108 -11.27 -12.52 9.24
CA LEU A 108 -9.89 -13.04 9.28
C LEU A 108 -8.92 -11.99 9.82
N VAL A 109 -9.09 -10.73 9.44
CA VAL A 109 -8.28 -9.64 10.00
C VAL A 109 -8.49 -9.54 11.51
N ASP A 110 -9.72 -9.64 12.00
CA ASP A 110 -10.02 -9.62 13.45
C ASP A 110 -9.33 -10.74 14.21
N LYS A 111 -9.19 -11.93 13.60
CA LYS A 111 -8.45 -13.04 14.22
C LYS A 111 -6.95 -12.79 14.33
N VAL A 112 -6.38 -12.05 13.39
CA VAL A 112 -4.94 -11.76 13.33
C VAL A 112 -4.59 -10.49 14.11
N LYS A 113 -5.46 -9.49 14.05
CA LYS A 113 -5.38 -8.20 14.77
C LYS A 113 -6.71 -7.97 15.52
N PRO A 114 -6.82 -8.43 16.78
CA PRO A 114 -8.10 -8.38 17.50
C PRO A 114 -8.54 -6.98 17.93
N ASN A 115 -7.65 -5.98 17.91
CA ASN A 115 -7.92 -4.65 18.41
C ASN A 115 -7.46 -3.55 17.44
N GLY A 116 -8.12 -2.40 17.51
CA GLY A 116 -7.73 -1.20 16.74
C GLY A 116 -8.15 -1.24 15.27
N ASN A 117 -8.99 -2.20 14.86
CA ASN A 117 -9.61 -2.20 13.54
C ASN A 117 -10.72 -1.14 13.47
N LEU A 118 -11.16 -0.79 12.29
CA LEU A 118 -12.34 0.06 12.10
C LEU A 118 -13.54 -0.51 12.84
N SER A 119 -14.30 0.35 13.49
CA SER A 119 -15.60 -0.01 14.05
C SER A 119 -16.55 -0.46 12.93
N LYS A 120 -17.66 -1.10 13.31
CA LYS A 120 -18.67 -1.50 12.31
C LYS A 120 -19.17 -0.32 11.51
N ALA A 121 -19.45 0.82 12.15
CA ALA A 121 -19.94 2.03 11.47
C ALA A 121 -18.90 2.60 10.48
N GLU A 122 -17.63 2.65 10.86
CA GLU A 122 -16.55 3.09 9.98
C GLU A 122 -16.33 2.11 8.81
N LEU A 123 -16.44 0.79 9.04
CA LEU A 123 -16.38 -0.19 7.97
C LEU A 123 -17.56 -0.04 7.01
N ASP A 124 -18.77 0.15 7.52
CA ASP A 124 -19.97 0.35 6.71
C ASP A 124 -19.81 1.60 5.82
N GLU A 125 -19.27 2.72 6.35
CA GLU A 125 -18.93 3.93 5.58
C GLU A 125 -17.88 3.65 4.47
N VAL A 126 -16.85 2.87 4.78
CA VAL A 126 -15.84 2.47 3.78
C VAL A 126 -16.47 1.63 2.68
N LEU A 127 -17.33 0.65 3.02
CA LEU A 127 -18.00 -0.21 2.06
C LEU A 127 -18.94 0.59 1.15
N GLU A 128 -19.70 1.54 1.71
CA GLU A 128 -20.58 2.45 0.98
C GLU A 128 -19.76 3.36 0.04
N THR A 129 -18.69 3.99 0.55
CA THR A 129 -17.78 4.83 -0.25
C THR A 129 -17.19 4.05 -1.44
N LEU A 130 -16.92 2.76 -1.25
CA LEU A 130 -16.40 1.85 -2.28
C LEU A 130 -17.52 1.25 -3.16
N GLY A 131 -18.80 1.42 -2.81
CA GLY A 131 -19.96 0.85 -3.52
C GLY A 131 -19.92 -0.67 -3.56
N ILE A 132 -19.59 -1.30 -2.44
CA ILE A 132 -19.49 -2.76 -2.28
C ILE A 132 -20.27 -3.32 -1.07
N GLU A 133 -21.08 -2.51 -0.41
CA GLU A 133 -21.88 -2.89 0.75
C GLU A 133 -22.81 -4.09 0.47
N GLN A 134 -23.38 -4.17 -0.75
CA GLN A 134 -24.24 -5.27 -1.17
C GLN A 134 -23.48 -6.55 -1.51
N LEU A 135 -22.14 -6.51 -1.56
CA LEU A 135 -21.30 -7.64 -1.94
C LEU A 135 -20.78 -8.43 -0.74
N ILE A 136 -21.17 -8.06 0.46
CA ILE A 136 -20.59 -8.56 1.72
C ILE A 136 -20.68 -10.10 1.87
N ASN A 137 -21.72 -10.72 1.28
CA ASN A 137 -21.94 -12.15 1.32
C ASN A 137 -21.42 -12.90 0.08
N LYS A 138 -20.78 -12.21 -0.86
CA LYS A 138 -20.24 -12.79 -2.09
C LYS A 138 -18.85 -13.37 -1.87
N TYR A 139 -18.53 -14.41 -2.64
CA TYR A 139 -17.18 -14.96 -2.75
C TYR A 139 -16.38 -14.21 -3.84
N PRO A 140 -15.03 -14.16 -3.76
CA PRO A 140 -14.21 -13.51 -4.77
C PRO A 140 -14.50 -13.93 -6.21
N GLY A 141 -14.79 -15.21 -6.45
CA GLY A 141 -15.14 -15.74 -7.77
C GLY A 141 -16.45 -15.21 -8.36
N GLU A 142 -17.31 -14.61 -7.56
CA GLU A 142 -18.58 -14.01 -7.97
C GLU A 142 -18.44 -12.50 -8.28
N LEU A 143 -17.25 -11.94 -8.03
CA LEU A 143 -16.96 -10.50 -8.16
C LEU A 143 -16.24 -10.20 -9.47
N SER A 144 -16.60 -9.08 -10.10
CA SER A 144 -15.80 -8.54 -11.21
C SER A 144 -14.41 -8.10 -10.70
N GLY A 145 -13.41 -7.98 -11.59
CA GLY A 145 -12.07 -7.53 -11.21
C GLY A 145 -12.07 -6.20 -10.46
N GLY A 146 -12.87 -5.22 -10.89
CA GLY A 146 -13.01 -3.95 -10.18
C GLY A 146 -13.69 -4.06 -8.82
N GLN A 147 -14.62 -5.02 -8.64
CA GLN A 147 -15.22 -5.30 -7.34
C GLN A 147 -14.20 -5.97 -6.40
N GLN A 148 -13.44 -6.95 -6.89
CA GLN A 148 -12.35 -7.58 -6.13
C GLN A 148 -11.30 -6.55 -5.67
N GLN A 149 -10.94 -5.61 -6.54
CA GLN A 149 -10.03 -4.51 -6.21
C GLN A 149 -10.57 -3.65 -5.07
N ARG A 150 -11.84 -3.22 -5.15
CA ARG A 150 -12.45 -2.42 -4.09
C ARG A 150 -12.55 -3.18 -2.77
N VAL A 151 -12.84 -4.48 -2.80
CA VAL A 151 -12.78 -5.34 -1.61
C VAL A 151 -11.34 -5.41 -1.04
N ALA A 152 -10.31 -5.53 -1.89
CA ALA A 152 -8.92 -5.52 -1.45
C ALA A 152 -8.53 -4.18 -0.81
N ILE A 153 -9.01 -3.05 -1.35
CA ILE A 153 -8.83 -1.72 -0.75
C ILE A 153 -9.52 -1.64 0.62
N ALA A 154 -10.79 -2.07 0.72
CA ALA A 154 -11.51 -2.10 2.00
C ALA A 154 -10.77 -2.94 3.05
N ARG A 155 -10.29 -4.13 2.65
CA ARG A 155 -9.51 -5.01 3.52
C ARG A 155 -8.19 -4.38 3.97
N ALA A 156 -7.53 -3.62 3.11
CA ALA A 156 -6.30 -2.90 3.46
C ALA A 156 -6.56 -1.74 4.45
N LEU A 157 -7.74 -1.12 4.39
CA LEU A 157 -8.18 -0.06 5.30
C LEU A 157 -8.68 -0.59 6.64
N TYR A 158 -9.25 -1.79 6.66
CA TYR A 158 -9.94 -2.34 7.82
C TYR A 158 -9.07 -2.39 9.10
N PRO A 159 -7.77 -2.75 9.06
CA PRO A 159 -6.90 -2.69 10.22
C PRO A 159 -6.66 -1.27 10.75
N ASN A 160 -7.29 -0.25 10.17
CA ASN A 160 -7.10 1.16 10.49
C ASN A 160 -5.61 1.60 10.43
N PRO A 161 -4.89 1.29 9.32
CA PRO A 161 -3.47 1.59 9.21
C PRO A 161 -3.23 3.10 9.11
N ALA A 162 -2.04 3.55 9.48
CA ALA A 162 -1.61 4.94 9.23
C ALA A 162 -1.22 5.16 7.76
N ILE A 163 -0.78 4.10 7.09
CA ILE A 163 -0.25 4.14 5.72
C ILE A 163 -0.89 3.06 4.87
N ILE A 164 -1.22 3.41 3.63
CA ILE A 164 -1.64 2.47 2.58
C ILE A 164 -0.58 2.45 1.50
N LEU A 165 -0.06 1.27 1.22
CA LEU A 165 0.88 0.99 0.14
C LEU A 165 0.17 0.24 -0.97
N ALA A 166 0.17 0.79 -2.18
CA ALA A 166 -0.49 0.19 -3.33
C ALA A 166 0.51 -0.09 -4.46
N ASP A 167 0.58 -1.35 -4.90
CA ASP A 167 1.43 -1.80 -6.01
C ASP A 167 0.57 -2.02 -7.25
N GLU A 168 0.77 -1.18 -8.27
CA GLU A 168 0.07 -1.21 -9.56
C GLU A 168 -1.46 -1.40 -9.41
N PRO A 169 -2.15 -0.57 -8.61
CA PRO A 169 -3.56 -0.80 -8.26
C PRO A 169 -4.51 -0.66 -9.46
N THR A 170 -4.02 -0.22 -10.62
CA THR A 170 -4.82 0.02 -11.83
C THR A 170 -4.42 -0.85 -13.02
N ALA A 171 -3.46 -1.77 -12.86
CA ALA A 171 -2.88 -2.54 -13.97
C ALA A 171 -3.90 -3.35 -14.80
N ALA A 172 -5.02 -3.76 -14.21
CA ALA A 172 -6.07 -4.55 -14.88
C ALA A 172 -7.30 -3.70 -15.29
N LEU A 173 -7.20 -2.36 -15.29
CA LEU A 173 -8.33 -1.47 -15.50
C LEU A 173 -8.25 -0.69 -16.81
N ASP A 174 -9.42 -0.46 -17.40
CA ASP A 174 -9.59 0.47 -18.51
C ASP A 174 -9.45 1.95 -18.07
N GLY A 175 -9.27 2.86 -19.04
CA GLY A 175 -8.96 4.26 -18.78
C GLY A 175 -9.94 5.01 -17.88
N SER A 176 -11.23 4.76 -18.00
CA SER A 176 -12.26 5.43 -17.21
C SER A 176 -12.22 4.97 -15.73
N ARG A 177 -11.91 3.70 -15.52
CA ARG A 177 -11.83 3.11 -14.17
C ARG A 177 -10.56 3.51 -13.41
N VAL A 178 -9.46 3.77 -14.13
CA VAL A 178 -8.22 4.27 -13.52
C VAL A 178 -8.45 5.59 -12.80
N LYS A 179 -9.14 6.54 -13.44
CA LYS A 179 -9.47 7.83 -12.82
C LYS A 179 -10.32 7.65 -11.55
N VAL A 180 -11.35 6.81 -11.63
CA VAL A 180 -12.21 6.49 -10.46
C VAL A 180 -11.39 5.91 -9.29
N VAL A 181 -10.44 5.02 -9.58
CA VAL A 181 -9.56 4.46 -8.52
C VAL A 181 -8.62 5.53 -7.96
N GLY A 182 -8.07 6.41 -8.79
CA GLY A 182 -7.24 7.52 -8.33
C GLY A 182 -8.01 8.47 -7.40
N GLU A 183 -9.20 8.90 -7.80
CA GLU A 183 -10.10 9.73 -7.00
C GLU A 183 -10.50 9.05 -5.69
N LEU A 184 -10.76 7.73 -5.75
CA LEU A 184 -11.07 6.93 -4.58
C LEU A 184 -9.91 6.89 -3.59
N LEU A 185 -8.70 6.55 -4.03
CA LEU A 185 -7.51 6.52 -3.17
C LEU A 185 -7.22 7.89 -2.57
N LYS A 186 -7.38 8.96 -3.36
CA LYS A 186 -7.28 10.34 -2.86
C LYS A 186 -8.34 10.66 -1.81
N SER A 187 -9.59 10.33 -2.09
CA SER A 187 -10.71 10.53 -1.16
C SER A 187 -10.46 9.79 0.17
N LEU A 188 -9.97 8.54 0.12
CA LEU A 188 -9.64 7.77 1.31
C LEU A 188 -8.47 8.39 2.09
N ALA A 189 -7.44 8.90 1.40
CA ALA A 189 -6.35 9.62 2.05
C ALA A 189 -6.88 10.79 2.87
N VAL A 190 -7.69 11.66 2.24
CA VAL A 190 -8.22 12.87 2.86
C VAL A 190 -9.24 12.55 3.98
N LYS A 191 -10.27 11.73 3.69
CA LYS A 191 -11.35 11.44 4.64
C LYS A 191 -10.88 10.72 5.89
N HIS A 192 -9.99 9.74 5.73
CA HIS A 192 -9.49 8.91 6.84
C HIS A 192 -8.12 9.36 7.34
N HIS A 193 -7.62 10.52 6.86
CA HIS A 193 -6.34 11.11 7.26
C HIS A 193 -5.16 10.11 7.17
N LYS A 194 -5.11 9.34 6.08
CA LYS A 194 -4.08 8.31 5.83
C LYS A 194 -3.02 8.83 4.87
N ALA A 195 -1.78 8.36 5.02
CA ALA A 195 -0.79 8.50 3.97
C ALA A 195 -1.00 7.39 2.93
N VAL A 196 -1.22 7.74 1.67
CA VAL A 196 -1.38 6.77 0.58
C VAL A 196 -0.19 6.88 -0.35
N VAL A 197 0.50 5.76 -0.57
CA VAL A 197 1.65 5.66 -1.48
C VAL A 197 1.33 4.66 -2.58
N VAL A 198 1.32 5.11 -3.80
CA VAL A 198 1.06 4.28 -4.99
C VAL A 198 2.31 4.17 -5.83
N VAL A 199 2.75 2.95 -6.13
CA VAL A 199 3.76 2.72 -7.16
C VAL A 199 3.10 2.23 -8.43
N THR A 200 3.41 2.85 -9.56
CA THR A 200 2.79 2.51 -10.84
C THR A 200 3.60 3.06 -12.03
N HIS A 201 3.32 2.56 -13.22
CA HIS A 201 3.74 3.14 -14.49
C HIS A 201 2.59 3.90 -15.19
N ASP A 202 1.40 3.95 -14.60
CA ASP A 202 0.20 4.54 -15.18
C ASP A 202 0.13 6.06 -14.92
N ALA A 203 0.48 6.85 -15.91
CA ALA A 203 0.47 8.31 -15.86
C ALA A 203 -0.92 8.94 -15.61
N ARG A 204 -2.00 8.17 -15.84
CA ARG A 204 -3.38 8.65 -15.62
C ARG A 204 -3.70 8.92 -14.14
N LEU A 205 -2.90 8.39 -13.21
CA LEU A 205 -3.03 8.65 -11.77
C LEU A 205 -2.39 9.96 -11.31
N ILE A 206 -1.62 10.65 -12.17
CA ILE A 206 -0.91 11.89 -11.80
C ILE A 206 -1.88 12.98 -11.31
N GLU A 207 -3.04 13.12 -11.96
CA GLU A 207 -4.03 14.14 -11.59
C GLU A 207 -4.58 13.97 -10.16
N ALA A 208 -4.56 12.74 -9.62
CA ALA A 208 -5.04 12.46 -8.27
C ALA A 208 -3.97 12.66 -7.19
N ALA A 209 -2.69 12.75 -7.56
CA ALA A 209 -1.56 12.79 -6.64
C ALA A 209 -1.30 14.21 -6.09
N ASP A 210 -0.95 14.28 -4.80
CA ASP A 210 -0.43 15.51 -4.18
C ASP A 210 1.08 15.63 -4.40
N HIS A 211 1.78 14.49 -4.40
CA HIS A 211 3.21 14.43 -4.58
C HIS A 211 3.56 13.42 -5.66
N LEU A 212 4.38 13.84 -6.60
CA LEU A 212 4.89 13.00 -7.68
C LEU A 212 6.38 12.73 -7.46
N TYR A 213 6.75 11.46 -7.55
CA TYR A 213 8.13 11.00 -7.55
C TYR A 213 8.39 10.16 -8.78
N GLU A 214 9.62 10.17 -9.23
CA GLU A 214 10.11 9.29 -10.30
C GLU A 214 11.19 8.37 -9.73
N MET A 215 11.04 7.07 -10.00
CA MET A 215 12.04 6.05 -9.70
C MET A 215 12.66 5.55 -10.99
N GLN A 216 13.95 5.80 -11.15
CA GLN A 216 14.73 5.38 -12.31
C GLN A 216 16.04 4.76 -11.84
N ASP A 217 16.34 3.54 -12.32
CA ASP A 217 17.59 2.82 -12.01
C ASP A 217 17.92 2.76 -10.51
N GLY A 218 16.89 2.63 -9.67
CA GLY A 218 17.03 2.55 -8.21
C GLY A 218 17.15 3.89 -7.48
N TYR A 219 17.15 5.01 -8.19
CA TYR A 219 17.14 6.36 -7.61
C TYR A 219 15.72 6.92 -7.56
N LEU A 220 15.36 7.58 -6.46
CA LEU A 220 14.07 8.25 -6.28
C LEU A 220 14.24 9.76 -6.27
N THR A 221 13.52 10.46 -7.14
CA THR A 221 13.52 11.93 -7.23
C THR A 221 12.11 12.49 -7.12
N LYS A 222 11.95 13.56 -6.33
CA LYS A 222 10.67 14.30 -6.26
C LYS A 222 10.57 15.24 -7.47
N LYS A 223 9.37 15.27 -8.09
CA LYS A 223 9.06 16.15 -9.25
C LYS A 223 8.33 17.40 -8.83
#